data_777e08cb60c219ea26d26904fa34bbf9
#
_entry.id   777e08cb60c219ea26d26904fa34bbf9
#
_cell.length_a   1.000
_cell.length_b   1.000
_cell.length_c   1.000
_cell.angle_alpha   90.00
_cell.angle_beta   90.00
_cell.angle_gamma   90.00
#
_symmetry.space_group_name_H-M   'P 1'
#
loop_
_entity.id
_entity.type
_entity.pdbx_description
1 polymer ?
#
loop_
_entity_poly.entity_id
_entity_poly.type
_entity_poly.pdbx_seq_one_letter_code
_entity_poly.pdbx_strand_id
1 'polypeptide(L)'
;MDPIISVTALDKTYRSGQRALKGVSLQIRSGEILALLGPNGAGKTTLISMICGLTSPSSGQITVGGYDIVTDYRAARSLIGLVPQEVALEPFEKVLNTVKFSRGLFGHPPDAAYVEQILRQLSLWDKRNTPIKELSGGMKRRVLIAKALS
;
A
#
# COMPACT_ATOMS: atom_id res chain seq x y z
N MET A 1 -22.12 -8.25 4.63
CA MET A 1 -21.13 -7.72 3.66
C MET A 1 -19.83 -8.43 3.94
N ASP A 2 -19.26 -9.04 2.93
CA ASP A 2 -17.98 -9.74 3.05
C ASP A 2 -16.85 -8.75 3.32
N PRO A 3 -15.86 -9.12 4.13
CA PRO A 3 -14.71 -8.27 4.42
C PRO A 3 -13.88 -8.05 3.14
N ILE A 4 -13.39 -6.82 2.94
CA ILE A 4 -12.49 -6.51 1.83
C ILE A 4 -11.10 -7.16 2.04
N ILE A 5 -10.67 -7.27 3.30
CA ILE A 5 -9.47 -8.02 3.69
C ILE A 5 -9.86 -9.02 4.78
N SER A 6 -9.50 -10.29 4.58
CA SER A 6 -9.65 -11.32 5.59
C SER A 6 -8.29 -12.00 5.83
N VAL A 7 -7.92 -12.09 7.10
CA VAL A 7 -6.72 -12.79 7.57
C VAL A 7 -7.19 -13.89 8.52
N THR A 8 -6.78 -15.14 8.27
CA THR A 8 -7.23 -16.30 9.03
C THR A 8 -6.04 -17.12 9.52
N ALA A 9 -5.92 -17.27 10.84
CA ALA A 9 -4.92 -18.10 11.52
C ALA A 9 -3.50 -17.89 10.98
N LEU A 10 -3.11 -16.64 10.76
CA LEU A 10 -1.86 -16.28 10.09
C LEU A 10 -0.66 -16.46 10.99
N ASP A 11 0.28 -17.28 10.55
CA ASP A 11 1.58 -17.48 11.19
C ASP A 11 2.72 -17.00 10.31
N LYS A 12 3.76 -16.45 10.92
CA LYS A 12 5.01 -16.14 10.26
C LYS A 12 6.20 -16.46 11.13
N THR A 13 7.03 -17.38 10.65
CA THR A 13 8.36 -17.67 11.19
C THR A 13 9.40 -17.42 10.11
N TYR A 14 10.40 -16.60 10.41
CA TYR A 14 11.52 -16.33 9.50
C TYR A 14 12.54 -17.46 9.54
N ARG A 15 13.42 -17.52 8.53
CA ARG A 15 14.51 -18.51 8.46
C ARG A 15 15.45 -18.46 9.67
N SER A 16 15.54 -17.32 10.35
CA SER A 16 16.29 -17.15 11.60
C SER A 16 15.67 -17.87 12.81
N GLY A 17 14.49 -18.48 12.66
CA GLY A 17 13.72 -19.07 13.75
C GLY A 17 12.82 -18.05 14.49
N GLN A 18 12.91 -16.76 14.18
CA GLN A 18 12.07 -15.75 14.81
C GLN A 18 10.62 -15.91 14.34
N ARG A 19 9.71 -16.13 15.28
CA ARG A 19 8.27 -16.17 15.05
C ARG A 19 7.68 -14.77 15.21
N ALA A 20 7.33 -14.13 14.09
CA ALA A 20 6.84 -12.75 14.06
C ALA A 20 5.32 -12.66 14.23
N LEU A 21 4.56 -13.66 13.79
CA LEU A 21 3.11 -13.73 13.96
C LEU A 21 2.72 -15.13 14.46
N LYS A 22 1.66 -15.18 15.28
CA LYS A 22 1.16 -16.42 15.93
C LYS A 22 -0.36 -16.49 15.80
N GLY A 23 -0.87 -17.19 14.77
CA GLY A 23 -2.30 -17.44 14.57
C GLY A 23 -3.15 -16.17 14.49
N VAL A 24 -2.65 -15.09 13.89
CA VAL A 24 -3.37 -13.82 13.80
C VAL A 24 -4.57 -13.95 12.88
N SER A 25 -5.74 -13.52 13.35
CA SER A 25 -6.96 -13.41 12.53
C SER A 25 -7.54 -12.03 12.68
N LEU A 26 -7.94 -11.43 11.56
CA LEU A 26 -8.63 -10.14 11.52
C LEU A 26 -9.42 -10.00 10.22
N GLN A 27 -10.43 -9.14 10.25
CA GLN A 27 -11.21 -8.78 9.08
C GLN A 27 -11.32 -7.27 8.99
N ILE A 28 -11.23 -6.73 7.78
CA ILE A 28 -11.41 -5.31 7.48
C ILE A 28 -12.54 -5.20 6.46
N ARG A 29 -13.53 -4.37 6.76
CA ARG A 29 -14.68 -4.14 5.87
C ARG A 29 -14.37 -3.01 4.89
N SER A 30 -15.08 -3.00 3.78
CA SER A 30 -15.00 -1.88 2.84
C SER A 30 -15.40 -0.56 3.52
N GLY A 31 -14.60 0.50 3.32
CA GLY A 31 -14.79 1.80 3.94
C GLY A 31 -14.31 1.93 5.38
N GLU A 32 -13.76 0.86 5.97
CA GLU A 32 -13.23 0.86 7.34
C GLU A 32 -11.81 1.42 7.40
N ILE A 33 -11.49 2.15 8.47
CA ILE A 33 -10.13 2.57 8.83
C ILE A 33 -9.68 1.74 10.02
N LEU A 34 -8.69 0.88 9.81
CA LEU A 34 -8.09 0.06 10.86
C LEU A 34 -6.72 0.63 11.26
N ALA A 35 -6.52 0.84 12.57
CA ALA A 35 -5.22 1.18 13.13
C ALA A 35 -4.60 -0.02 13.84
N LEU A 36 -3.36 -0.37 13.46
CA LEU A 36 -2.56 -1.39 14.13
C LEU A 36 -1.65 -0.72 15.16
N LEU A 37 -1.95 -0.94 16.44
CA LEU A 37 -1.20 -0.41 17.58
C LEU A 37 -0.40 -1.53 18.26
N GLY A 38 0.74 -1.18 18.83
CA GLY A 38 1.58 -2.12 19.58
C GLY A 38 3.06 -1.70 19.56
N PRO A 39 3.88 -2.30 20.43
CA PRO A 39 5.30 -2.00 20.53
C PRO A 39 6.08 -2.38 19.26
N ASN A 40 7.32 -1.92 19.16
CA ASN A 40 8.23 -2.36 18.09
C ASN A 40 8.46 -3.88 18.24
N GLY A 41 8.47 -4.58 17.10
CA GLY A 41 8.61 -6.03 17.09
C GLY A 41 7.30 -6.82 17.28
N ALA A 42 6.16 -6.17 17.49
CA ALA A 42 4.85 -6.83 17.63
C ALA A 42 4.31 -7.48 16.34
N GLY A 43 5.06 -7.44 15.23
CA GLY A 43 4.64 -8.05 13.97
C GLY A 43 3.79 -7.17 13.06
N LYS A 44 3.52 -5.90 13.41
CA LYS A 44 2.69 -4.99 12.60
C LYS A 44 3.17 -4.85 11.16
N THR A 45 4.45 -4.55 10.98
CA THR A 45 5.06 -4.41 9.65
C THR A 45 5.05 -5.73 8.88
N THR A 46 5.27 -6.86 9.58
CA THR A 46 5.19 -8.19 8.99
C THR A 46 3.79 -8.49 8.48
N LEU A 47 2.75 -8.18 9.26
CA LEU A 47 1.36 -8.36 8.86
C LEU A 47 1.01 -7.53 7.62
N ILE A 48 1.35 -6.23 7.63
CA ILE A 48 1.14 -5.33 6.48
C ILE A 48 1.88 -5.85 5.25
N SER A 49 3.16 -6.24 5.39
CA SER A 49 3.96 -6.78 4.28
C SER A 49 3.36 -8.05 3.69
N MET A 50 2.72 -8.89 4.50
CA MET A 50 2.05 -10.09 4.04
C MET A 50 0.73 -9.78 3.34
N ILE A 51 -0.08 -8.86 3.86
CA ILE A 51 -1.31 -8.39 3.19
C ILE A 51 -0.96 -7.79 1.82
N CYS A 52 0.13 -7.01 1.72
CA CYS A 52 0.61 -6.43 0.46
C CYS A 52 1.32 -7.44 -0.46
N GLY A 53 1.44 -8.71 -0.05
CA GLY A 53 2.11 -9.76 -0.82
C GLY A 53 3.62 -9.55 -1.00
N LEU A 54 4.28 -8.75 -0.14
CA LEU A 54 5.74 -8.56 -0.13
C LEU A 54 6.46 -9.70 0.60
N THR A 55 5.76 -10.40 1.48
CA THR A 55 6.28 -11.53 2.25
C THR A 55 5.23 -12.63 2.30
N SER A 56 5.62 -13.87 2.04
CA SER A 56 4.69 -15.01 2.11
C SER A 56 4.45 -15.45 3.55
N PRO A 57 3.23 -15.89 3.90
CA PRO A 57 2.94 -16.52 5.17
C PRO A 57 3.67 -17.85 5.35
N SER A 58 3.89 -18.27 6.60
CA SER A 58 4.34 -19.62 6.91
C SER A 58 3.16 -20.60 6.95
N SER A 59 2.00 -20.14 7.44
CA SER A 59 0.72 -20.82 7.39
C SER A 59 -0.43 -19.82 7.58
N GLY A 60 -1.67 -20.26 7.41
CA GLY A 60 -2.84 -19.41 7.41
C GLY A 60 -3.15 -18.85 6.03
N GLN A 61 -4.14 -17.99 5.95
CA GLN A 61 -4.64 -17.46 4.69
C GLN A 61 -4.91 -15.95 4.78
N ILE A 62 -4.66 -15.26 3.68
CA ILE A 62 -5.05 -13.86 3.51
C ILE A 62 -5.79 -13.73 2.18
N THR A 63 -6.95 -13.09 2.21
CA THR A 63 -7.68 -12.70 0.98
C THR A 63 -7.89 -11.20 0.94
N VAL A 64 -7.83 -10.62 -0.26
CA VAL A 64 -8.11 -9.22 -0.55
C VAL A 64 -9.11 -9.15 -1.69
N GLY A 65 -10.29 -8.57 -1.44
CA GLY A 65 -11.39 -8.56 -2.41
C GLY A 65 -11.84 -9.97 -2.82
N GLY A 66 -11.70 -10.97 -1.94
CA GLY A 66 -11.97 -12.37 -2.22
C GLY A 66 -10.83 -13.13 -2.90
N TYR A 67 -9.77 -12.46 -3.34
CA TYR A 67 -8.60 -13.08 -3.98
C TYR A 67 -7.54 -13.48 -2.96
N ASP A 68 -7.05 -14.71 -3.02
CA ASP A 68 -5.95 -15.17 -2.18
C ASP A 68 -4.62 -14.50 -2.59
N ILE A 69 -3.87 -13.96 -1.62
CA ILE A 69 -2.63 -13.22 -1.90
C ILE A 69 -1.49 -14.08 -2.44
N VAL A 70 -1.58 -15.40 -2.37
CA VAL A 70 -0.57 -16.35 -2.84
C VAL A 70 -0.95 -16.91 -4.20
N THR A 71 -2.16 -17.46 -4.33
CA THR A 71 -2.62 -18.10 -5.57
C THR A 71 -3.10 -17.09 -6.60
N ASP A 72 -3.82 -16.05 -6.16
CA ASP A 72 -4.41 -15.02 -7.02
C ASP A 72 -3.69 -13.68 -6.88
N TYR A 73 -2.37 -13.72 -6.65
CA TYR A 73 -1.58 -12.57 -6.23
C TYR A 73 -1.70 -11.33 -7.13
N ARG A 74 -1.91 -11.50 -8.44
CA ARG A 74 -2.07 -10.37 -9.38
C ARG A 74 -3.36 -9.60 -9.12
N ALA A 75 -4.48 -10.34 -8.99
CA ALA A 75 -5.78 -9.77 -8.70
C ALA A 75 -5.82 -9.14 -7.30
N ALA A 76 -5.29 -9.83 -6.29
CA ALA A 76 -5.20 -9.31 -4.94
C ALA A 76 -4.38 -8.00 -4.87
N ARG A 77 -3.19 -7.98 -5.50
CA ARG A 77 -2.31 -6.79 -5.49
C ARG A 77 -2.86 -5.60 -6.27
N SER A 78 -3.67 -5.82 -7.31
CA SER A 78 -4.31 -4.72 -8.05
C SER A 78 -5.32 -3.93 -7.21
N LEU A 79 -5.75 -4.49 -6.07
CA LEU A 79 -6.65 -3.84 -5.12
C LEU A 79 -5.92 -3.12 -3.97
N ILE A 80 -4.59 -3.17 -3.93
CA ILE A 80 -3.79 -2.67 -2.81
C ILE A 80 -2.91 -1.52 -3.25
N GLY A 81 -3.06 -0.38 -2.59
CA GLY A 81 -2.10 0.72 -2.64
C GLY A 81 -1.25 0.74 -1.37
N LEU A 82 0.08 0.71 -1.50
CA LEU A 82 1.01 0.77 -0.37
C LEU A 82 1.73 2.11 -0.33
N VAL A 83 1.67 2.78 0.82
CA VAL A 83 2.48 3.96 1.13
C VAL A 83 3.60 3.54 2.09
N PRO A 84 4.87 3.46 1.62
CA PRO A 84 5.98 3.04 2.46
C PRO A 84 6.30 4.06 3.55
N GLN A 85 6.94 3.61 4.62
CA GLN A 85 7.38 4.49 5.72
C GLN A 85 8.49 5.45 5.26
N GLU A 86 9.43 4.97 4.49
CA GLU A 86 10.49 5.78 3.91
C GLU A 86 10.03 6.49 2.64
N VAL A 87 10.46 7.73 2.48
CA VAL A 87 10.12 8.54 1.30
C VAL A 87 11.14 8.26 0.20
N ALA A 88 10.88 7.22 -0.60
CA ALA A 88 11.64 6.89 -1.79
C ALA A 88 10.95 7.50 -3.04
N LEU A 89 11.34 8.71 -3.41
CA LEU A 89 10.85 9.44 -4.58
C LEU A 89 12.04 9.96 -5.39
N GLU A 90 11.92 9.97 -6.71
CA GLU A 90 12.93 10.52 -7.62
C GLU A 90 12.99 12.05 -7.46
N PRO A 91 14.10 12.62 -6.94
CA PRO A 91 14.12 14.01 -6.47
C PRO A 91 13.96 15.05 -7.60
N PHE A 92 14.39 14.73 -8.81
CA PHE A 92 14.36 15.65 -9.95
C PHE A 92 13.10 15.52 -10.80
N GLU A 93 12.29 14.47 -10.58
CA GLU A 93 11.03 14.31 -11.27
C GLU A 93 9.95 15.26 -10.74
N LYS A 94 9.02 15.63 -11.64
CA LYS A 94 7.84 16.44 -11.30
C LYS A 94 6.77 15.58 -10.65
N VAL A 95 6.00 16.19 -9.74
CA VAL A 95 4.87 15.53 -9.07
C VAL A 95 3.93 14.83 -10.06
N LEU A 96 3.50 15.53 -11.12
CA LEU A 96 2.57 14.98 -12.11
C LEU A 96 3.15 13.77 -12.85
N ASN A 97 4.42 13.85 -13.26
CA ASN A 97 5.08 12.75 -13.96
C ASN A 97 5.22 11.53 -13.07
N THR A 98 5.59 11.73 -11.82
CA THR A 98 5.72 10.66 -10.82
C THR A 98 4.41 9.89 -10.63
N VAL A 99 3.27 10.59 -10.52
CA VAL A 99 1.96 9.96 -10.34
C VAL A 99 1.51 9.26 -11.62
N LYS A 100 1.65 9.89 -12.79
CA LYS A 100 1.33 9.26 -14.09
C LYS A 100 2.17 8.01 -14.35
N PHE A 101 3.47 8.07 -14.03
CA PHE A 101 4.36 6.92 -14.18
C PHE A 101 3.93 5.76 -13.28
N SER A 102 3.59 6.04 -12.01
CA SER A 102 3.10 5.03 -11.09
C SER A 102 1.86 4.33 -11.63
N ARG A 103 0.88 5.09 -12.12
CA ARG A 103 -0.34 4.55 -12.74
C ARG A 103 -0.04 3.57 -13.88
N GLY A 104 0.86 3.97 -14.80
CA GLY A 104 1.28 3.11 -15.92
C GLY A 104 2.05 1.88 -15.46
N LEU A 105 2.88 2.00 -14.42
CA LEU A 105 3.64 0.88 -13.87
C LEU A 105 2.73 -0.22 -13.29
N PHE A 106 1.59 0.17 -12.72
CA PHE A 106 0.56 -0.76 -12.22
C PHE A 106 -0.42 -1.24 -13.31
N GLY A 107 -0.18 -0.89 -14.57
CA GLY A 107 -0.96 -1.37 -15.71
C GLY A 107 -2.28 -0.63 -15.93
N HIS A 108 -2.50 0.49 -15.26
CA HIS A 108 -3.69 1.30 -15.47
C HIS A 108 -3.55 2.19 -16.71
N PRO A 109 -4.60 2.32 -17.54
CA PRO A 109 -4.57 3.20 -18.70
C PRO A 109 -4.40 4.67 -18.29
N PRO A 110 -3.82 5.53 -19.14
CA PRO A 110 -3.72 6.96 -18.89
C PRO A 110 -5.09 7.57 -18.62
N ASP A 111 -5.21 8.29 -17.52
CA ASP A 111 -6.41 9.04 -17.13
C ASP A 111 -6.00 10.36 -16.47
N ALA A 112 -5.95 11.41 -17.28
CA ALA A 112 -5.52 12.73 -16.83
C ALA A 112 -6.52 13.36 -15.85
N ALA A 113 -7.82 13.13 -16.03
CA ALA A 113 -8.86 13.68 -15.17
C ALA A 113 -8.81 13.07 -13.77
N TYR A 114 -8.63 11.75 -13.70
CA TYR A 114 -8.49 11.03 -12.43
C TYR A 114 -7.22 11.44 -11.67
N VAL A 115 -6.09 11.56 -12.36
CA VAL A 115 -4.83 12.03 -11.76
C VAL A 115 -4.98 13.47 -11.24
N GLU A 116 -5.64 14.36 -12.00
CA GLU A 116 -5.93 15.72 -11.53
C GLU A 116 -6.80 15.71 -10.28
N GLN A 117 -7.86 14.90 -10.26
CA GLN A 117 -8.74 14.75 -9.10
C GLN A 117 -7.96 14.33 -7.85
N ILE A 118 -7.11 13.30 -7.94
CA ILE A 118 -6.26 12.86 -6.83
C ILE A 118 -5.35 13.98 -6.34
N LEU A 119 -4.66 14.67 -7.26
CA LEU A 119 -3.74 15.75 -6.89
C LEU A 119 -4.46 16.95 -6.26
N ARG A 120 -5.68 17.24 -6.67
CA ARG A 120 -6.52 18.28 -6.03
C ARG A 120 -6.95 17.89 -4.63
N GLN A 121 -7.45 16.66 -4.45
CA GLN A 121 -7.84 16.12 -3.12
C GLN A 121 -6.68 16.14 -2.12
N LEU A 122 -5.46 15.90 -2.59
CA LEU A 122 -4.25 15.93 -1.77
C LEU A 122 -3.57 17.31 -1.69
N SER A 123 -4.21 18.39 -2.23
CA SER A 123 -3.66 19.75 -2.27
C SER A 123 -2.26 19.82 -2.90
N LEU A 124 -2.07 19.08 -3.99
CA LEU A 124 -0.82 19.02 -4.77
C LEU A 124 -0.94 19.57 -6.18
N TRP A 125 -2.16 19.93 -6.63
CA TRP A 125 -2.37 20.34 -8.03
C TRP A 125 -1.55 21.57 -8.42
N ASP A 126 -1.45 22.56 -7.55
CA ASP A 126 -0.67 23.78 -7.80
C ASP A 126 0.85 23.50 -7.84
N LYS A 127 1.27 22.37 -7.29
CA LYS A 127 2.65 21.90 -7.30
C LYS A 127 2.92 20.80 -8.33
N ARG A 128 1.97 20.50 -9.22
CA ARG A 128 2.08 19.38 -10.19
C ARG A 128 3.33 19.42 -11.07
N ASN A 129 3.83 20.64 -11.37
CA ASN A 129 5.03 20.85 -12.18
C ASN A 129 6.31 21.09 -11.36
N THR A 130 6.22 21.06 -10.04
CA THR A 130 7.35 21.28 -9.13
C THR A 130 8.16 20.00 -9.01
N PRO A 131 9.51 20.06 -9.08
CA PRO A 131 10.39 18.92 -8.78
C PRO A 131 10.21 18.46 -7.33
N ILE A 132 10.25 17.15 -7.11
CA ILE A 132 10.02 16.55 -5.79
C ILE A 132 11.00 17.04 -4.73
N LYS A 133 12.25 17.30 -5.11
CA LYS A 133 13.27 17.84 -4.16
C LYS A 133 12.86 19.15 -3.49
N GLU A 134 12.02 19.96 -4.16
CA GLU A 134 11.57 21.27 -3.68
C GLU A 134 10.37 21.21 -2.74
N LEU A 135 9.78 20.02 -2.58
CA LEU A 135 8.62 19.80 -1.72
C LEU A 135 9.02 19.64 -0.26
N SER A 136 8.14 20.09 0.64
CA SER A 136 8.26 19.77 2.08
C SER A 136 8.08 18.26 2.32
N GLY A 137 8.53 17.76 3.48
CA GLY A 137 8.36 16.35 3.86
C GLY A 137 6.90 15.89 3.83
N GLY A 138 5.98 16.72 4.33
CA GLY A 138 4.55 16.45 4.29
C GLY A 138 3.99 16.40 2.87
N MET A 139 4.46 17.26 1.96
CA MET A 139 4.08 17.21 0.55
C MET A 139 4.61 15.96 -0.16
N LYS A 140 5.86 15.58 0.10
CA LYS A 140 6.44 14.31 -0.40
C LYS A 140 5.62 13.11 0.05
N ARG A 141 5.16 13.11 1.31
CA ARG A 141 4.28 12.05 1.82
C ARG A 141 2.96 11.98 1.06
N ARG A 142 2.35 13.14 0.77
CA ARG A 142 1.13 13.21 -0.06
C ARG A 142 1.36 12.73 -1.50
N VAL A 143 2.55 12.94 -2.07
CA VAL A 143 2.90 12.37 -3.39
C VAL A 143 2.93 10.84 -3.34
N LEU A 144 3.47 10.23 -2.27
CA LEU A 144 3.41 8.77 -2.09
C LEU A 144 1.97 8.25 -2.00
N ILE A 145 1.09 8.99 -1.31
CA ILE A 145 -0.35 8.66 -1.27
C ILE A 145 -0.97 8.78 -2.67
N ALA A 146 -0.66 9.85 -3.41
CA ALA A 146 -1.13 10.00 -4.80
C ALA A 146 -0.70 8.83 -5.69
N LYS A 147 0.54 8.35 -5.55
CA LYS A 147 1.04 7.16 -6.26
C LYS A 147 0.26 5.89 -5.91
N ALA A 148 -0.12 5.73 -4.64
CA ALA A 148 -0.85 4.55 -4.18
C ALA A 148 -2.32 4.55 -4.61
N LEU A 149 -2.90 5.74 -4.87
CA LEU A 149 -4.27 5.92 -5.31
C LEU A 149 -4.43 5.95 -6.84
N SER A 150 -3.34 6.19 -7.59
CA SER A 150 -3.37 6.31 -9.04
C SER A 150 -3.36 4.97 -9.74
#